data_278b2a2147487538bf25fd9905fb0731
#
_entry.id   278b2a2147487538bf25fd9905fb0731
#
_cell.length_a   1.000
_cell.length_b   1.000
_cell.length_c   1.000
_cell.angle_alpha   90.00
_cell.angle_beta   90.00
_cell.angle_gamma   90.00
#
_symmetry.space_group_name_H-M   'P 1'
#
loop_
_entity.id
_entity.type
_entity.pdbx_description
1 polymer ?
#
loop_
_entity_poly.entity_id
_entity_poly.type
_entity_poly.pdbx_seq_one_letter_code
_entity_poly.pdbx_strand_id
1 'polypeptide(L)'
;MMPYLPADLPLLPPGRDDAPWWEALRRHQLVVQRCAACGTWRHPPAPLCARCHATACGWEPVGGHGRVFSYTWVHHATHPALAERVPYNVALVELPDAGGVRLVSNVIDLRPDELQVGLAVELVFEDLEDVTLPRFRPAPLSAGHAPDSAG
;
A
#
# COMPACT_ATOMS: atom_id res chain seq x y z
N MET A 1 -10.62 -2.56 -15.85
CA MET A 1 -11.03 -2.26 -14.44
C MET A 1 -11.30 -0.77 -14.33
N MET A 2 -12.41 -0.39 -13.75
CA MET A 2 -12.70 1.02 -13.50
C MET A 2 -11.85 1.49 -12.30
N PRO A 3 -11.18 2.67 -12.39
CA PRO A 3 -10.38 3.17 -11.29
C PRO A 3 -11.18 3.33 -9.99
N TYR A 4 -10.56 3.02 -8.86
CA TYR A 4 -11.20 3.17 -7.54
C TYR A 4 -11.53 4.63 -7.24
N LEU A 5 -10.61 5.53 -7.58
CA LEU A 5 -10.85 6.98 -7.54
C LEU A 5 -10.78 7.54 -8.96
N PRO A 6 -11.37 8.73 -9.23
CA PRO A 6 -11.32 9.35 -10.55
C PRO A 6 -9.89 9.50 -11.07
N ALA A 7 -9.67 9.14 -12.33
CA ALA A 7 -8.35 9.19 -12.94
C ALA A 7 -7.85 10.63 -13.21
N ASP A 8 -8.76 11.58 -13.22
CA ASP A 8 -8.49 13.02 -13.43
C ASP A 8 -8.18 13.79 -12.15
N LEU A 9 -8.04 13.08 -11.02
CA LEU A 9 -7.53 13.71 -9.81
C LEU A 9 -6.09 14.17 -10.02
N PRO A 10 -5.75 15.41 -9.58
CA PRO A 10 -4.40 15.89 -9.72
C PRO A 10 -3.44 15.03 -8.89
N LEU A 11 -2.45 14.47 -9.55
CA LEU A 11 -1.36 13.73 -8.92
C LEU A 11 -0.12 14.62 -8.88
N LEU A 12 0.60 14.57 -7.76
CA LEU A 12 1.91 15.21 -7.67
C LEU A 12 2.92 14.38 -8.46
N PRO A 13 3.83 15.03 -9.22
CA PRO A 13 4.89 14.30 -9.90
C PRO A 13 5.80 13.61 -8.87
N PRO A 14 6.40 12.45 -9.23
CA PRO A 14 7.37 11.80 -8.38
C PRO A 14 8.50 12.75 -7.97
N GLY A 15 8.83 12.72 -6.68
CA GLY A 15 9.98 13.44 -6.16
C GLY A 15 11.30 12.69 -6.39
N ARG A 16 12.39 13.31 -5.98
CA ARG A 16 13.73 12.72 -6.14
C ARG A 16 13.90 11.41 -5.38
N ASP A 17 13.31 11.34 -4.19
CA ASP A 17 13.54 10.21 -3.28
C ASP A 17 12.60 9.03 -3.55
N ASP A 18 11.45 9.28 -4.17
CA ASP A 18 10.43 8.26 -4.43
C ASP A 18 10.33 7.84 -5.90
N ALA A 19 11.07 8.49 -6.81
CA ALA A 19 11.06 8.13 -8.22
C ALA A 19 11.34 6.64 -8.50
N PRO A 20 12.31 5.97 -7.85
CA PRO A 20 12.55 4.54 -8.06
C PRO A 20 11.38 3.66 -7.62
N TRP A 21 10.63 4.08 -6.60
CA TRP A 21 9.42 3.39 -6.13
C TRP A 21 8.32 3.45 -7.18
N TRP A 22 8.04 4.63 -7.73
CA TRP A 22 7.04 4.81 -8.80
C TRP A 22 7.42 4.06 -10.08
N GLU A 23 8.70 4.03 -10.43
CA GLU A 23 9.19 3.24 -11.55
C GLU A 23 8.98 1.73 -11.35
N ALA A 24 9.22 1.23 -10.15
CA ALA A 24 8.97 -0.18 -9.83
C ALA A 24 7.47 -0.51 -9.94
N LEU A 25 6.58 0.34 -9.44
CA LEU A 25 5.14 0.16 -9.55
C LEU A 25 4.69 0.07 -11.01
N ARG A 26 5.24 0.88 -11.93
CA ARG A 26 4.95 0.79 -13.37
C ARG A 26 5.31 -0.58 -13.97
N ARG A 27 6.24 -1.28 -13.37
CA ARG A 27 6.61 -2.66 -13.74
C ARG A 27 5.87 -3.71 -12.92
N HIS A 28 4.81 -3.32 -12.21
CA HIS A 28 4.05 -4.16 -11.30
C HIS A 28 4.94 -4.84 -10.24
N GLN A 29 5.88 -4.08 -9.69
CA GLN A 29 6.72 -4.51 -8.59
C GLN A 29 6.54 -3.58 -7.40
N LEU A 30 6.24 -4.13 -6.25
CA LEU A 30 6.31 -3.38 -5.00
C LEU A 30 7.72 -3.52 -4.44
N VAL A 31 8.39 -2.40 -4.25
CA VAL A 31 9.70 -2.36 -3.61
C VAL A 31 9.63 -1.47 -2.37
N VAL A 32 10.44 -1.77 -1.37
CA VAL A 32 10.56 -0.96 -0.16
C VAL A 32 12.01 -0.60 0.04
N GLN A 33 12.27 0.65 0.42
CA GLN A 33 13.61 1.15 0.66
C GLN A 33 14.20 0.48 1.91
N ARG A 34 15.46 0.04 1.82
CA ARG A 34 16.19 -0.58 2.91
C ARG A 34 17.55 0.05 3.07
N CYS A 35 17.90 0.42 4.30
CA CYS A 35 19.22 0.98 4.59
C CYS A 35 20.32 -0.04 4.31
N ALA A 36 21.33 0.36 3.51
CA ALA A 36 22.47 -0.51 3.19
C ALA A 36 23.41 -0.73 4.39
N ALA A 37 23.44 0.19 5.35
CA ALA A 37 24.32 0.10 6.51
C ALA A 37 23.70 -0.72 7.66
N CYS A 38 22.46 -0.47 8.05
CA CYS A 38 21.86 -1.11 9.23
C CYS A 38 20.68 -2.04 8.90
N GLY A 39 20.29 -2.16 7.64
CA GLY A 39 19.22 -3.03 7.20
C GLY A 39 17.79 -2.57 7.56
N THR A 40 17.62 -1.39 8.13
CA THR A 40 16.30 -0.86 8.49
C THR A 40 15.46 -0.60 7.24
N TRP A 41 14.25 -1.16 7.22
CA TRP A 41 13.24 -0.88 6.21
C TRP A 41 12.62 0.49 6.45
N ARG A 42 12.23 1.18 5.38
CA ARG A 42 11.53 2.46 5.50
C ARG A 42 10.55 2.72 4.36
N HIS A 43 9.42 3.24 4.74
CA HIS A 43 8.42 3.81 3.86
C HIS A 43 7.68 4.93 4.62
N PRO A 44 7.43 6.10 4.03
CA PRO A 44 7.82 6.51 2.68
C PRO A 44 9.33 6.60 2.49
N PRO A 45 9.81 6.59 1.22
CA PRO A 45 11.22 6.77 0.91
C PRO A 45 11.80 8.05 1.49
N ALA A 46 13.03 8.01 1.94
CA ALA A 46 13.71 9.16 2.52
C ALA A 46 15.21 9.13 2.17
N PRO A 47 15.87 10.30 2.07
CA PRO A 47 17.28 10.37 1.70
C PRO A 47 18.23 9.88 2.78
N LEU A 48 17.76 9.77 4.01
CA LEU A 48 18.56 9.46 5.19
C LEU A 48 17.89 8.40 6.05
N CYS A 49 18.67 7.45 6.56
CA CYS A 49 18.17 6.48 7.54
C CYS A 49 17.91 7.14 8.89
N ALA A 50 16.69 7.03 9.40
CA ALA A 50 16.32 7.60 10.69
C ALA A 50 17.03 6.91 11.87
N ARG A 51 17.56 5.68 11.68
CA ARG A 51 18.21 4.91 12.74
C ARG A 51 19.71 5.14 12.81
N CYS A 52 20.41 5.10 11.66
CA CYS A 52 21.87 5.17 11.64
C CYS A 52 22.42 6.35 10.84
N HIS A 53 21.56 7.18 10.24
CA HIS A 53 21.87 8.36 9.44
C HIS A 53 22.68 8.09 8.16
N ALA A 54 22.83 6.83 7.77
CA ALA A 54 23.46 6.50 6.46
C ALA A 54 22.58 6.95 5.30
N THR A 55 23.22 7.39 4.21
CA THR A 55 22.53 7.79 2.97
C THR A 55 22.38 6.65 1.97
N ALA A 56 23.27 5.64 2.04
CA ALA A 56 23.23 4.48 1.15
C ALA A 56 22.00 3.60 1.46
N CYS A 57 21.22 3.32 0.43
CA CYS A 57 20.04 2.45 0.54
C CYS A 57 19.88 1.59 -0.72
N GLY A 58 19.18 0.49 -0.55
CA GLY A 58 18.69 -0.36 -1.63
C GLY A 58 17.19 -0.33 -1.72
N TRP A 59 16.66 -0.94 -2.79
CA TRP A 59 15.24 -1.14 -3.03
C TRP A 59 14.98 -2.64 -3.13
N GLU A 60 14.24 -3.16 -2.15
CA GLU A 60 14.01 -4.60 -2.03
C GLU A 60 12.59 -4.94 -2.49
N PRO A 61 12.41 -5.90 -3.41
CA PRO A 61 11.09 -6.40 -3.76
C PRO A 61 10.39 -7.06 -2.56
N VAL A 62 9.09 -6.80 -2.44
CA VAL A 62 8.26 -7.38 -1.38
C VAL A 62 6.99 -8.00 -1.97
N GLY A 63 6.45 -9.03 -1.31
CA GLY A 63 5.36 -9.82 -1.85
C GLY A 63 3.98 -9.16 -1.90
N GLY A 64 3.80 -8.02 -1.24
CA GLY A 64 2.52 -7.30 -1.24
C GLY A 64 1.42 -7.93 -0.40
N HIS A 65 1.72 -8.92 0.44
CA HIS A 65 0.80 -9.41 1.45
C HIS A 65 0.86 -8.50 2.68
N GLY A 66 -0.30 -8.07 3.13
CA GLY A 66 -0.37 -7.11 4.24
C GLY A 66 -1.57 -7.35 5.15
N ARG A 67 -1.64 -6.49 6.16
CA ARG A 67 -2.78 -6.41 7.08
C ARG A 67 -3.20 -4.96 7.23
N VAL A 68 -4.49 -4.73 7.28
CA VAL A 68 -5.02 -3.41 7.59
C VAL A 68 -4.62 -3.05 9.02
N PHE A 69 -3.77 -2.05 9.16
CA PHE A 69 -3.34 -1.53 10.47
C PHE A 69 -4.33 -0.51 11.01
N SER A 70 -4.81 0.38 10.14
CA SER A 70 -5.79 1.41 10.46
C SER A 70 -6.50 1.84 9.18
N TYR A 71 -7.68 2.43 9.31
CA TYR A 71 -8.40 2.97 8.17
C TYR A 71 -9.37 4.07 8.59
N THR A 72 -9.83 4.81 7.60
CA THR A 72 -10.95 5.74 7.73
C THR A 72 -11.83 5.70 6.49
N TRP A 73 -13.10 6.09 6.64
CA TRP A 73 -14.00 6.35 5.53
C TRP A 73 -14.17 7.85 5.36
N VAL A 74 -13.86 8.33 4.15
CA VAL A 74 -14.00 9.74 3.78
C VAL A 74 -15.40 9.96 3.22
N HIS A 75 -16.21 10.70 3.93
CA HIS A 75 -17.60 11.00 3.57
C HIS A 75 -17.78 12.37 2.92
N HIS A 76 -16.79 13.24 3.00
CA HIS A 76 -16.83 14.58 2.42
C HIS A 76 -15.88 14.68 1.23
N ALA A 77 -16.42 15.08 0.08
CA ALA A 77 -15.60 15.29 -1.11
C ALA A 77 -14.78 16.60 -0.96
N THR A 78 -13.47 16.44 -0.85
CA THR A 78 -12.53 17.59 -0.78
C THR A 78 -12.17 18.15 -2.15
N HIS A 79 -12.53 17.46 -3.22
CA HIS A 79 -12.35 17.87 -4.61
C HIS A 79 -13.61 17.54 -5.40
N PRO A 80 -14.06 18.40 -6.35
CA PRO A 80 -15.29 18.17 -7.11
C PRO A 80 -15.35 16.82 -7.81
N ALA A 81 -14.23 16.31 -8.33
CA ALA A 81 -14.15 15.00 -8.96
C ALA A 81 -14.50 13.84 -8.01
N LEU A 82 -14.42 14.04 -6.70
CA LEU A 82 -14.74 13.03 -5.69
C LEU A 82 -16.21 13.02 -5.28
N ALA A 83 -17.03 13.96 -5.77
CA ALA A 83 -18.41 14.13 -5.30
C ALA A 83 -19.27 12.86 -5.45
N GLU A 84 -19.06 12.09 -6.51
CA GLU A 84 -19.79 10.83 -6.78
C GLU A 84 -19.03 9.58 -6.28
N ARG A 85 -17.89 9.77 -5.63
CA ARG A 85 -17.01 8.67 -5.15
C ARG A 85 -16.98 8.53 -3.63
N VAL A 86 -17.53 9.48 -2.90
CA VAL A 86 -17.68 9.34 -1.45
C VAL A 86 -18.85 8.41 -1.11
N PRO A 87 -18.78 7.57 -0.06
CA PRO A 87 -17.58 7.39 0.78
C PRO A 87 -16.53 6.50 0.12
N TYR A 88 -15.27 6.84 0.32
CA TYR A 88 -14.14 5.97 -0.03
C TYR A 88 -13.26 5.74 1.19
N ASN A 89 -12.55 4.61 1.23
CA ASN A 89 -11.64 4.34 2.35
C ASN A 89 -10.22 4.85 2.06
N VAL A 90 -9.52 5.17 3.12
CA VAL A 90 -8.07 5.31 3.14
C VAL A 90 -7.56 4.40 4.24
N ALA A 91 -6.66 3.50 3.90
CA ALA A 91 -6.13 2.49 4.80
C ALA A 91 -4.61 2.61 4.94
N LEU A 92 -4.12 2.32 6.14
CA LEU A 92 -2.72 2.00 6.39
C LEU A 92 -2.58 0.48 6.37
N VAL A 93 -1.81 -0.02 5.42
CA VAL A 93 -1.53 -1.45 5.29
C VAL A 93 -0.13 -1.72 5.77
N GLU A 94 0.00 -2.59 6.76
CA GLU A 94 1.27 -3.05 7.28
C GLU A 94 1.78 -4.22 6.44
N LEU A 95 3.07 -4.15 6.07
CA LEU A 95 3.75 -5.18 5.27
C LEU A 95 4.74 -5.94 6.17
N PRO A 96 4.37 -7.13 6.68
CA PRO A 96 5.25 -7.91 7.57
C PRO A 96 6.59 -8.27 6.95
N ASP A 97 6.60 -8.59 5.66
CA ASP A 97 7.80 -8.99 4.92
C ASP A 97 8.79 -7.84 4.67
N ALA A 98 8.39 -6.62 4.98
CA ALA A 98 9.20 -5.41 4.86
C ALA A 98 9.42 -4.73 6.21
N GLY A 99 9.65 -5.51 7.25
CA GLY A 99 9.92 -4.99 8.59
C GLY A 99 8.74 -4.27 9.25
N GLY A 100 7.52 -4.52 8.79
CA GLY A 100 6.31 -3.89 9.31
C GLY A 100 6.12 -2.44 8.87
N VAL A 101 6.72 -2.01 7.76
CA VAL A 101 6.43 -0.69 7.19
C VAL A 101 4.96 -0.59 6.80
N ARG A 102 4.44 0.62 6.83
CA ARG A 102 3.02 0.90 6.56
C ARG A 102 2.87 1.73 5.30
N LEU A 103 2.01 1.26 4.42
CA LEU A 103 1.69 1.90 3.16
C LEU A 103 0.31 2.52 3.23
N VAL A 104 0.19 3.79 2.87
CA VAL A 104 -1.11 4.44 2.69
C VAL A 104 -1.68 4.02 1.34
N SER A 105 -2.88 3.46 1.34
CA SER A 105 -3.56 3.01 0.14
C SER A 105 -5.07 2.97 0.33
N ASN A 106 -5.76 2.32 -0.59
CA ASN A 106 -7.19 2.01 -0.48
C ASN A 106 -7.36 0.49 -0.57
N VAL A 107 -8.32 -0.03 0.17
CA VAL A 107 -8.74 -1.43 0.03
C VAL A 107 -9.96 -1.46 -0.87
N ILE A 108 -9.85 -2.16 -1.99
CA ILE A 108 -10.89 -2.28 -3.02
C ILE A 108 -11.58 -3.64 -2.94
N ASP A 109 -12.62 -3.82 -3.72
CA ASP A 109 -13.36 -5.09 -3.85
C ASP A 109 -13.94 -5.62 -2.52
N LEU A 110 -14.41 -4.70 -1.66
CA LEU A 110 -15.09 -5.06 -0.42
C LEU A 110 -16.24 -4.08 -0.11
N ARG A 111 -17.19 -4.54 0.70
CA ARG A 111 -18.23 -3.67 1.27
C ARG A 111 -17.70 -2.91 2.48
N PRO A 112 -18.30 -1.75 2.79
CA PRO A 112 -17.86 -0.94 3.94
C PRO A 112 -17.82 -1.69 5.28
N ASP A 113 -18.73 -2.63 5.49
CA ASP A 113 -18.85 -3.44 6.70
C ASP A 113 -17.79 -4.57 6.80
N GLU A 114 -17.10 -4.86 5.71
CA GLU A 114 -16.04 -5.86 5.66
C GLU A 114 -14.65 -5.30 6.00
N LEU A 115 -14.47 -3.97 5.89
CA LEU A 115 -13.19 -3.34 6.23
C LEU A 115 -13.02 -3.26 7.74
N GLN A 116 -11.98 -3.91 8.24
CA GLN A 116 -11.67 -3.92 9.68
C GLN A 116 -10.16 -3.99 9.91
N VAL A 117 -9.72 -3.51 11.06
CA VAL A 117 -8.34 -3.66 11.51
C VAL A 117 -7.98 -5.14 11.61
N GLY A 118 -6.82 -5.52 11.09
CA GLY A 118 -6.35 -6.91 11.05
C GLY A 118 -6.77 -7.69 9.82
N LEU A 119 -7.64 -7.14 8.94
CA LEU A 119 -8.00 -7.79 7.69
C LEU A 119 -6.75 -8.10 6.86
N ALA A 120 -6.60 -9.38 6.49
CA ALA A 120 -5.55 -9.80 5.58
C ALA A 120 -5.87 -9.31 4.16
N VAL A 121 -4.88 -8.69 3.53
CA VAL A 121 -5.03 -8.09 2.20
C VAL A 121 -3.86 -8.45 1.30
N GLU A 122 -4.11 -8.43 0.00
CA GLU A 122 -3.10 -8.62 -1.03
C GLU A 122 -3.05 -7.43 -1.98
N LEU A 123 -1.86 -7.15 -2.49
CA LEU A 123 -1.59 -6.06 -3.41
C LEU A 123 -2.23 -6.33 -4.78
N VAL A 124 -2.81 -5.29 -5.35
CA VAL A 124 -3.20 -5.19 -6.75
C VAL A 124 -2.67 -3.90 -7.34
N PHE A 125 -2.31 -3.92 -8.62
CA PHE A 125 -1.84 -2.72 -9.33
C PHE A 125 -2.99 -2.12 -10.12
N GLU A 126 -3.22 -0.84 -9.90
CA GLU A 126 -4.18 -0.04 -10.66
C GLU A 126 -3.42 0.85 -11.63
N ASP A 127 -3.48 0.50 -12.92
CA ASP A 127 -2.81 1.28 -13.96
C ASP A 127 -3.71 2.44 -14.40
N LEU A 128 -3.20 3.65 -14.26
CA LEU A 128 -3.74 4.87 -14.83
C LEU A 128 -2.83 5.31 -15.99
N GLU A 129 -3.23 6.31 -16.76
CA GLU A 129 -2.50 6.75 -17.95
C GLU A 129 -1.02 7.03 -17.68
N ASP A 130 -0.72 7.76 -16.61
CA ASP A 130 0.65 8.20 -16.29
C ASP A 130 1.25 7.53 -15.05
N VAL A 131 0.49 6.76 -14.30
CA VAL A 131 0.94 6.20 -13.01
C VAL A 131 0.27 4.86 -12.71
N THR A 132 1.00 3.98 -12.06
CA THR A 132 0.46 2.76 -11.48
C THR A 132 0.36 2.93 -9.96
N LEU A 133 -0.84 2.74 -9.42
CA LEU A 133 -1.11 2.88 -7.99
C LEU A 133 -1.18 1.51 -7.31
N PRO A 134 -0.52 1.33 -6.17
CA PRO A 134 -0.71 0.14 -5.37
C PRO A 134 -2.05 0.24 -4.65
N ARG A 135 -2.93 -0.74 -4.87
CA ARG A 135 -4.17 -0.93 -4.13
C ARG A 135 -4.10 -2.26 -3.40
N PHE A 136 -5.00 -2.47 -2.48
CA PHE A 136 -5.14 -3.74 -1.79
C PHE A 136 -6.56 -4.26 -1.94
N ARG A 137 -6.72 -5.57 -1.89
CA ARG A 137 -8.02 -6.22 -1.79
C ARG A 137 -7.96 -7.29 -0.70
N PRO A 138 -9.10 -7.74 -0.15
CA PRO A 138 -9.09 -8.85 0.78
C PRO A 138 -8.34 -10.05 0.21
N ALA A 139 -7.41 -10.60 0.98
CA ALA A 139 -6.72 -11.81 0.58
C ALA A 139 -7.72 -12.98 0.58
N PRO A 140 -7.62 -13.92 -0.39
CA PRO A 140 -8.46 -15.10 -0.36
C PRO A 140 -8.24 -15.85 0.95
N LEU A 141 -9.34 -16.33 1.55
CA LEU A 141 -9.25 -17.19 2.72
C LEU A 141 -8.42 -18.40 2.33
N SER A 142 -7.25 -18.57 2.94
CA SER A 142 -6.47 -19.78 2.78
C SER A 142 -7.33 -20.96 3.25
N ALA A 143 -7.64 -21.87 2.34
CA ALA A 143 -8.33 -23.09 2.67
C ALA A 143 -7.47 -23.90 3.67
N GLY A 144 -7.96 -23.99 4.93
CA GLY A 144 -7.60 -25.03 5.87
C GLY A 144 -6.24 -24.93 6.54
N HIS A 145 -6.19 -24.24 7.67
CA HIS A 145 -5.54 -24.86 8.82
C HIS A 145 -6.66 -25.35 9.74
N ALA A 146 -7.00 -26.62 9.60
CA ALA A 146 -7.83 -27.31 10.58
C ALA A 146 -7.11 -27.22 11.95
N PRO A 147 -7.80 -26.87 13.05
CA PRO A 147 -7.18 -26.99 14.35
C PRO A 147 -6.86 -28.46 14.59
N ASP A 148 -5.57 -28.76 14.81
CA ASP A 148 -5.13 -30.03 15.30
C ASP A 148 -5.84 -30.29 16.62
N SER A 149 -6.83 -31.18 16.58
CA SER A 149 -7.45 -31.74 17.78
C SER A 149 -6.43 -32.71 18.37
N ALA A 150 -5.58 -32.19 19.26
CA ALA A 150 -4.79 -33.02 20.13
C ALA A 150 -5.74 -33.65 21.17
N GLY A 151 -5.85 -34.99 21.10
CA GLY A 151 -6.44 -35.82 22.12
C GLY A 151 -5.57 -35.93 23.38
#